data_5f9ab1dbf4e5df22f2fcbcf94c5737ac
#
_entry.id   5f9ab1dbf4e5df22f2fcbcf94c5737ac
#
_cell.length_a   1.000
_cell.length_b   1.000
_cell.length_c   1.000
_cell.angle_alpha   90.00
_cell.angle_beta   90.00
_cell.angle_gamma   90.00
#
_symmetry.space_group_name_H-M   'P 1'
#
loop_
_entity.id
_entity.type
_entity.pdbx_description
1 polymer ?
#
loop_
_entity_poly.entity_id
_entity_poly.type
_entity_poly.pdbx_seq_one_letter_code
_entity_poly.pdbx_strand_id
1 'polypeptide(L)'
;MAKTGTPTELGTQPIGKLLLQYAIPAIIAMTASSLYNMVDSIFIGHGVGPLAISGLAITFPLMNLAAAFGSLVGVGASTLVSVKLGQKDYATAQNILGNVVTLNFIIGIGFSILTLLFLDPILYFFGASPDTISYARDYMVIILLGNVITHMYLGLNALLRASGHPQKAMIATITTVIINTILDPIFIYLFHWGIQGAAIATILAQIIALVWQFKTFTNKNELLHLHRGIYKLRGTIVKNTIAIGMSPFLMNLAACFIVIFINKGLKEYDGDLA
;
A
#
# COMPACT_ATOMS: atom_id res chain seq x y z
N MET A 1 -8.74 29.34 -17.10
CA MET A 1 -8.97 28.65 -15.81
C MET A 1 -7.65 28.03 -15.38
N ALA A 2 -7.01 28.50 -14.32
CA ALA A 2 -5.79 27.91 -13.77
C ALA A 2 -6.11 26.46 -13.35
N LYS A 3 -5.34 25.50 -13.87
CA LYS A 3 -5.49 24.09 -13.47
C LYS A 3 -5.11 23.99 -11.99
N THR A 4 -6.08 23.83 -11.10
CA THR A 4 -5.87 23.57 -9.68
C THR A 4 -5.04 22.29 -9.52
N GLY A 5 -3.91 22.37 -8.80
CA GLY A 5 -3.09 21.20 -8.47
C GLY A 5 -1.77 21.11 -9.23
N THR A 6 -1.19 22.21 -9.67
CA THR A 6 0.17 22.19 -10.24
C THR A 6 1.22 22.39 -9.14
N PRO A 7 2.39 21.74 -9.20
CA PRO A 7 3.49 21.95 -8.25
C PRO A 7 3.95 23.41 -8.14
N THR A 8 3.67 24.24 -9.15
CA THR A 8 3.94 25.68 -9.17
C THR A 8 3.07 26.45 -8.17
N GLU A 9 1.92 25.93 -7.77
CA GLU A 9 1.05 26.56 -6.76
C GLU A 9 1.64 26.47 -5.35
N LEU A 10 2.48 25.47 -5.06
CA LEU A 10 3.14 25.29 -3.77
C LEU A 10 4.02 26.50 -3.37
N GLY A 11 4.57 27.21 -4.36
CA GLY A 11 5.39 28.41 -4.14
C GLY A 11 4.64 29.75 -4.17
N THR A 12 3.35 29.76 -4.52
CA THR A 12 2.62 31.02 -4.81
C THR A 12 1.34 31.19 -3.98
N GLN A 13 0.77 30.13 -3.44
CA GLN A 13 -0.47 30.20 -2.65
C GLN A 13 -0.21 30.40 -1.15
N PRO A 14 -1.17 31.01 -0.41
CA PRO A 14 -1.09 31.14 1.05
C PRO A 14 -0.97 29.77 1.73
N ILE A 15 -0.09 29.66 2.72
CA ILE A 15 0.23 28.40 3.44
C ILE A 15 -1.01 27.73 4.01
N GLY A 16 -1.94 28.48 4.62
CA GLY A 16 -3.17 27.92 5.21
C GLY A 16 -4.06 27.24 4.16
N LYS A 17 -4.17 27.80 2.95
CA LYS A 17 -4.94 27.23 1.85
C LYS A 17 -4.30 25.93 1.34
N LEU A 18 -2.96 25.94 1.17
CA LEU A 18 -2.20 24.76 0.77
C LEU A 18 -2.31 23.65 1.82
N LEU A 19 -2.19 23.99 3.10
CA LEU A 19 -2.34 23.03 4.18
C LEU A 19 -3.69 22.30 4.11
N LEU A 20 -4.79 23.02 3.98
CA LEU A 20 -6.12 22.44 3.85
C LEU A 20 -6.26 21.59 2.58
N GLN A 21 -5.71 22.07 1.46
CA GLN A 21 -5.76 21.36 0.18
C GLN A 21 -5.06 19.99 0.20
N TYR A 22 -4.03 19.82 1.04
CA TYR A 22 -3.31 18.56 1.21
C TYR A 22 -3.80 17.74 2.39
N ALA A 23 -4.11 18.39 3.52
CA ALA A 23 -4.52 17.72 4.74
C ALA A 23 -5.92 17.08 4.62
N ILE A 24 -6.90 17.79 4.05
CA ILE A 24 -8.27 17.25 3.94
C ILE A 24 -8.31 15.95 3.10
N PRO A 25 -7.75 15.89 1.88
CA PRO A 25 -7.69 14.65 1.13
C PRO A 25 -6.94 13.52 1.85
N ALA A 26 -5.86 13.86 2.57
CA ALA A 26 -5.10 12.86 3.30
C ALA A 26 -5.90 12.28 4.48
N ILE A 27 -6.57 13.13 5.26
CA ILE A 27 -7.41 12.72 6.39
C ILE A 27 -8.55 11.82 5.89
N ILE A 28 -9.26 12.23 4.84
CA ILE A 28 -10.35 11.44 4.25
C ILE A 28 -9.83 10.07 3.79
N ALA A 29 -8.70 10.02 3.07
CA ALA A 29 -8.13 8.77 2.59
C ALA A 29 -7.70 7.85 3.74
N MET A 30 -7.06 8.38 4.79
CA MET A 30 -6.63 7.61 5.96
C MET A 30 -7.84 7.07 6.74
N THR A 31 -8.87 7.90 6.97
CA THR A 31 -10.11 7.49 7.64
C THR A 31 -10.82 6.40 6.85
N ALA A 32 -10.94 6.56 5.53
CA ALA A 32 -11.54 5.55 4.66
C ALA A 32 -10.76 4.22 4.72
N SER A 33 -9.42 4.27 4.70
CA SER A 33 -8.58 3.06 4.82
C SER A 33 -8.73 2.37 6.17
N SER A 34 -8.89 3.13 7.26
CA SER A 34 -9.10 2.56 8.60
C SER A 34 -10.47 1.88 8.71
N LEU A 35 -11.52 2.54 8.19
CA LEU A 35 -12.86 1.97 8.15
C LEU A 35 -12.92 0.71 7.27
N TYR A 36 -12.21 0.70 6.17
CA TYR A 36 -12.08 -0.46 5.29
C TYR A 36 -11.55 -1.68 6.05
N ASN A 37 -10.42 -1.57 6.75
CA ASN A 37 -9.87 -2.69 7.52
C ASN A 37 -10.86 -3.25 8.55
N MET A 38 -11.65 -2.37 9.18
CA MET A 38 -12.69 -2.77 10.12
C MET A 38 -13.84 -3.51 9.42
N VAL A 39 -14.31 -2.99 8.28
CA VAL A 39 -15.40 -3.60 7.50
C VAL A 39 -14.99 -4.96 6.95
N ASP A 40 -13.79 -5.10 6.40
CA ASP A 40 -13.21 -6.35 5.91
C ASP A 40 -13.17 -7.41 7.03
N SER A 41 -12.69 -7.04 8.22
CA SER A 41 -12.68 -7.93 9.40
C SER A 41 -14.09 -8.36 9.82
N ILE A 42 -15.09 -7.48 9.72
CA ILE A 42 -16.50 -7.80 10.03
C ILE A 42 -17.04 -8.82 9.01
N PHE A 43 -16.80 -8.63 7.72
CA PHE A 43 -17.26 -9.58 6.70
C PHE A 43 -16.59 -10.96 6.85
N ILE A 44 -15.30 -11.00 7.13
CA ILE A 44 -14.59 -12.27 7.38
C ILE A 44 -15.13 -12.95 8.64
N GLY A 45 -15.32 -12.20 9.72
CA GLY A 45 -15.82 -12.75 11.00
C GLY A 45 -17.21 -13.36 10.90
N HIS A 46 -18.14 -12.69 10.22
CA HIS A 46 -19.50 -13.19 10.05
C HIS A 46 -19.61 -14.26 8.95
N GLY A 47 -18.79 -14.19 7.91
CA GLY A 47 -18.88 -15.08 6.75
C GLY A 47 -18.06 -16.36 6.86
N VAL A 48 -16.98 -16.34 7.63
CA VAL A 48 -16.05 -17.48 7.73
C VAL A 48 -15.95 -18.00 9.16
N GLY A 49 -15.94 -17.09 10.13
CA GLY A 49 -15.95 -17.45 11.56
C GLY A 49 -14.76 -16.89 12.36
N PRO A 50 -14.75 -17.11 13.69
CA PRO A 50 -13.77 -16.51 14.59
C PRO A 50 -12.33 -16.97 14.33
N LEU A 51 -12.10 -18.22 13.99
CA LEU A 51 -10.75 -18.73 13.65
C LEU A 51 -10.17 -18.04 12.40
N ALA A 52 -11.02 -17.61 11.47
CA ALA A 52 -10.57 -16.85 10.31
C ALA A 52 -10.12 -15.42 10.69
N ILE A 53 -10.78 -14.78 11.69
CA ILE A 53 -10.32 -13.50 12.23
C ILE A 53 -8.97 -13.67 12.91
N SER A 54 -8.80 -14.70 13.74
CA SER A 54 -7.51 -15.01 14.36
C SER A 54 -6.43 -15.28 13.30
N GLY A 55 -6.76 -16.05 12.26
CA GLY A 55 -5.88 -16.26 11.11
C GLY A 55 -5.50 -14.96 10.41
N LEU A 56 -6.45 -14.05 10.19
CA LEU A 56 -6.19 -12.72 9.62
C LEU A 56 -5.28 -11.89 10.53
N ALA A 57 -5.52 -11.87 11.84
CA ALA A 57 -4.71 -11.13 12.80
C ALA A 57 -3.23 -11.55 12.77
N ILE A 58 -2.97 -12.84 12.62
CA ILE A 58 -1.62 -13.39 12.47
C ILE A 58 -0.92 -12.89 11.21
N THR A 59 -1.67 -12.51 10.17
CA THR A 59 -1.09 -11.98 8.93
C THR A 59 -0.68 -10.52 9.02
N PHE A 60 -1.21 -9.73 9.97
CA PHE A 60 -0.93 -8.30 10.09
C PHE A 60 0.57 -7.95 10.19
N PRO A 61 1.41 -8.65 10.98
CA PRO A 61 2.84 -8.37 10.99
C PRO A 61 3.47 -8.48 9.60
N LEU A 62 3.06 -9.50 8.81
CA LEU A 62 3.59 -9.70 7.46
C LEU A 62 3.08 -8.64 6.48
N MET A 63 1.82 -8.25 6.59
CA MET A 63 1.25 -7.14 5.81
C MET A 63 1.94 -5.81 6.15
N ASN A 64 2.22 -5.54 7.42
CA ASN A 64 2.96 -4.36 7.85
C ASN A 64 4.40 -4.37 7.32
N LEU A 65 5.04 -5.53 7.29
CA LEU A 65 6.37 -5.69 6.70
C LEU A 65 6.35 -5.43 5.19
N ALA A 66 5.37 -5.96 4.47
CA ALA A 66 5.17 -5.66 3.04
C ALA A 66 4.93 -4.16 2.82
N ALA A 67 4.08 -3.53 3.63
CA ALA A 67 3.82 -2.08 3.58
C ALA A 67 5.08 -1.26 3.90
N ALA A 68 5.97 -1.76 4.78
CA ALA A 68 7.25 -1.11 5.07
C ALA A 68 8.12 -1.02 3.81
N PHE A 69 8.24 -2.10 3.03
CA PHE A 69 8.97 -2.08 1.75
C PHE A 69 8.32 -1.16 0.72
N GLY A 70 6.98 -1.15 0.62
CA GLY A 70 6.25 -0.21 -0.22
C GLY A 70 6.49 1.25 0.19
N SER A 71 6.53 1.53 1.49
CA SER A 71 6.82 2.86 2.05
C SER A 71 8.28 3.28 1.83
N LEU A 72 9.22 2.35 1.90
CA LEU A 72 10.64 2.58 1.60
C LEU A 72 10.80 3.25 0.22
N VAL A 73 10.14 2.70 -0.78
CA VAL A 73 10.20 3.24 -2.15
C VAL A 73 9.26 4.43 -2.30
N GLY A 74 8.00 4.28 -1.90
CA GLY A 74 6.95 5.26 -2.14
C GLY A 74 7.20 6.60 -1.44
N VAL A 75 7.47 6.58 -0.12
CA VAL A 75 7.72 7.80 0.66
C VAL A 75 9.08 8.39 0.31
N GLY A 76 10.11 7.54 0.18
CA GLY A 76 11.45 8.01 -0.20
C GLY A 76 11.45 8.74 -1.53
N ALA A 77 10.82 8.15 -2.55
CA ALA A 77 10.72 8.75 -3.88
C ALA A 77 9.81 9.98 -3.91
N SER A 78 8.68 9.98 -3.20
CA SER A 78 7.75 11.12 -3.17
C SER A 78 8.41 12.37 -2.58
N THR A 79 9.20 12.21 -1.52
CA THR A 79 9.99 13.29 -0.94
C THR A 79 11.03 13.81 -1.94
N LEU A 80 11.78 12.91 -2.59
CA LEU A 80 12.79 13.30 -3.58
C LEU A 80 12.17 14.00 -4.79
N VAL A 81 11.01 13.54 -5.26
CA VAL A 81 10.23 14.19 -6.34
C VAL A 81 9.83 15.60 -5.92
N SER A 82 9.28 15.77 -4.72
CA SER A 82 8.89 17.12 -4.22
C SER A 82 10.05 18.09 -4.21
N VAL A 83 11.23 17.65 -3.76
CA VAL A 83 12.46 18.48 -3.77
C VAL A 83 12.85 18.81 -5.21
N LYS A 84 12.85 17.85 -6.13
CA LYS A 84 13.24 18.07 -7.53
C LYS A 84 12.27 18.97 -8.28
N LEU A 85 10.98 18.83 -8.02
CA LEU A 85 9.96 19.74 -8.57
C LEU A 85 10.14 21.18 -8.05
N GLY A 86 10.45 21.35 -6.76
CA GLY A 86 10.76 22.66 -6.18
C GLY A 86 12.02 23.29 -6.77
N GLN A 87 13.02 22.48 -7.11
CA GLN A 87 14.24 22.91 -7.83
C GLN A 87 14.02 23.12 -9.34
N LYS A 88 12.82 22.87 -9.86
CA LYS A 88 12.47 22.89 -11.30
C LYS A 88 13.28 21.87 -12.13
N ASP A 89 13.85 20.85 -11.48
CA ASP A 89 14.56 19.74 -12.15
C ASP A 89 13.55 18.65 -12.56
N TYR A 90 12.75 18.98 -13.57
CA TYR A 90 11.69 18.09 -14.06
C TYR A 90 12.24 16.81 -14.69
N ALA A 91 13.44 16.87 -15.27
CA ALA A 91 14.06 15.71 -15.89
C ALA A 91 14.43 14.64 -14.85
N THR A 92 14.98 15.06 -13.70
CA THR A 92 15.26 14.13 -12.59
C THR A 92 13.97 13.64 -11.94
N ALA A 93 12.98 14.52 -11.72
CA ALA A 93 11.68 14.13 -11.17
C ALA A 93 10.98 13.05 -12.04
N GLN A 94 11.06 13.20 -13.36
CA GLN A 94 10.55 12.24 -14.34
C GLN A 94 11.26 10.87 -14.24
N ASN A 95 12.59 10.88 -14.09
CA ASN A 95 13.36 9.65 -13.91
C ASN A 95 13.05 8.96 -12.58
N ILE A 96 12.73 9.71 -11.52
CA ILE A 96 12.31 9.14 -10.23
C ILE A 96 11.01 8.37 -10.41
N LEU A 97 10.02 8.88 -11.15
CA LEU A 97 8.78 8.16 -11.44
C LEU A 97 9.05 6.78 -12.07
N GLY A 98 9.89 6.72 -13.10
CA GLY A 98 10.26 5.44 -13.73
C GLY A 98 11.01 4.51 -12.79
N ASN A 99 11.93 5.05 -11.98
CA ASN A 99 12.69 4.26 -11.00
C ASN A 99 11.75 3.68 -9.92
N VAL A 100 10.70 4.39 -9.49
CA VAL A 100 9.70 3.89 -8.55
C VAL A 100 8.97 2.67 -9.12
N VAL A 101 8.54 2.75 -10.38
CA VAL A 101 7.89 1.62 -11.05
C VAL A 101 8.80 0.40 -11.06
N THR A 102 10.05 0.58 -11.48
CA THR A 102 11.02 -0.53 -11.57
C THR A 102 11.39 -1.08 -10.19
N LEU A 103 11.63 -0.22 -9.19
CA LEU A 103 11.96 -0.64 -7.83
C LEU A 103 10.83 -1.39 -7.16
N ASN A 104 9.58 -0.88 -7.24
CA ASN A 104 8.42 -1.56 -6.67
C ASN A 104 8.18 -2.92 -7.31
N PHE A 105 8.43 -3.04 -8.62
CA PHE A 105 8.35 -4.32 -9.32
C PHE A 105 9.40 -5.32 -8.80
N ILE A 106 10.67 -4.91 -8.71
CA ILE A 106 11.76 -5.78 -8.25
C ILE A 106 11.58 -6.16 -6.78
N ILE A 107 11.31 -5.18 -5.90
CA ILE A 107 11.14 -5.42 -4.47
C ILE A 107 9.88 -6.23 -4.22
N GLY A 108 8.77 -5.93 -4.92
CA GLY A 108 7.51 -6.65 -4.79
C GLY A 108 7.66 -8.13 -5.17
N ILE A 109 8.31 -8.44 -6.29
CA ILE A 109 8.59 -9.83 -6.69
C ILE A 109 9.54 -10.49 -5.70
N GLY A 110 10.66 -9.84 -5.38
CA GLY A 110 11.67 -10.40 -4.46
C GLY A 110 11.09 -10.72 -3.09
N PHE A 111 10.31 -9.79 -2.52
CA PHE A 111 9.61 -9.99 -1.25
C PHE A 111 8.60 -11.14 -1.34
N SER A 112 7.79 -11.19 -2.40
CA SER A 112 6.79 -12.25 -2.59
C SER A 112 7.42 -13.63 -2.67
N ILE A 113 8.45 -13.79 -3.51
CA ILE A 113 9.14 -15.08 -3.68
C ILE A 113 9.76 -15.51 -2.34
N LEU A 114 10.52 -14.62 -1.70
CA LEU A 114 11.18 -14.95 -0.43
C LEU A 114 10.17 -15.34 0.64
N THR A 115 9.08 -14.58 0.77
CA THR A 115 8.06 -14.82 1.78
C THR A 115 7.26 -16.08 1.48
N LEU A 116 6.90 -16.37 0.22
CA LEU A 116 6.19 -17.60 -0.15
C LEU A 116 7.00 -18.85 0.12
N LEU A 117 8.32 -18.82 -0.09
CA LEU A 117 9.21 -19.95 0.20
C LEU A 117 9.25 -20.32 1.70
N PHE A 118 9.06 -19.33 2.57
CA PHE A 118 9.13 -19.51 4.03
C PHE A 118 7.82 -19.14 4.73
N LEU A 119 6.69 -19.20 4.02
CA LEU A 119 5.41 -18.67 4.53
C LEU A 119 4.99 -19.35 5.84
N ASP A 120 4.94 -20.67 5.88
CA ASP A 120 4.51 -21.42 7.07
C ASP A 120 5.40 -21.16 8.29
N PRO A 121 6.74 -21.27 8.20
CA PRO A 121 7.62 -20.90 9.31
C PRO A 121 7.41 -19.46 9.81
N ILE A 122 7.19 -18.52 8.90
CA ILE A 122 6.93 -17.12 9.25
C ILE A 122 5.60 -16.98 9.99
N LEU A 123 4.53 -17.60 9.51
CA LEU A 123 3.22 -17.56 10.16
C LEU A 123 3.24 -18.20 11.54
N TYR A 124 3.92 -19.33 11.70
CA TYR A 124 4.11 -19.95 13.03
C TYR A 124 4.93 -19.04 13.96
N PHE A 125 5.95 -18.38 13.45
CA PHE A 125 6.71 -17.40 14.22
C PHE A 125 5.85 -16.23 14.70
N PHE A 126 4.84 -15.82 13.90
CA PHE A 126 3.90 -14.75 14.24
C PHE A 126 2.76 -15.19 15.16
N GLY A 127 2.69 -16.47 15.52
CA GLY A 127 1.75 -16.98 16.50
C GLY A 127 0.69 -17.92 15.94
N ALA A 128 0.80 -18.36 14.67
CA ALA A 128 -0.15 -19.33 14.12
C ALA A 128 -0.18 -20.62 14.94
N SER A 129 -1.37 -21.22 15.00
CA SER A 129 -1.61 -22.58 15.55
C SER A 129 -1.99 -23.54 14.42
N PRO A 130 -2.07 -24.86 14.70
CA PRO A 130 -2.61 -25.83 13.75
C PRO A 130 -4.02 -25.48 13.24
N ASP A 131 -4.83 -24.80 14.05
CA ASP A 131 -6.22 -24.44 13.73
C ASP A 131 -6.33 -23.16 12.89
N THR A 132 -5.39 -22.21 13.05
CA THR A 132 -5.43 -20.89 12.39
C THR A 132 -4.53 -20.82 11.16
N ILE A 133 -3.52 -21.70 11.03
CA ILE A 133 -2.52 -21.64 9.95
C ILE A 133 -3.13 -21.74 8.55
N SER A 134 -4.18 -22.56 8.38
CA SER A 134 -4.84 -22.72 7.08
C SER A 134 -5.45 -21.39 6.59
N TYR A 135 -6.15 -20.69 7.46
CA TYR A 135 -6.77 -19.39 7.15
C TYR A 135 -5.71 -18.32 6.84
N ALA A 136 -4.66 -18.25 7.67
CA ALA A 136 -3.58 -17.29 7.48
C ALA A 136 -2.83 -17.55 6.17
N ARG A 137 -2.56 -18.82 5.83
CA ARG A 137 -1.90 -19.22 4.57
C ARG A 137 -2.76 -18.89 3.37
N ASP A 138 -4.02 -19.28 3.38
CA ASP A 138 -4.95 -19.07 2.27
C ASP A 138 -5.09 -17.59 1.91
N TYR A 139 -5.16 -16.72 2.92
CA TYR A 139 -5.17 -15.29 2.74
C TYR A 139 -3.84 -14.76 2.19
N MET A 140 -2.73 -15.14 2.85
CA MET A 140 -1.42 -14.57 2.53
C MET A 140 -0.87 -15.01 1.18
N VAL A 141 -1.14 -16.22 0.72
CA VAL A 141 -0.73 -16.66 -0.63
C VAL A 141 -1.29 -15.72 -1.70
N ILE A 142 -2.56 -15.35 -1.61
CA ILE A 142 -3.21 -14.47 -2.58
C ILE A 142 -2.66 -13.05 -2.47
N ILE A 143 -2.52 -12.53 -1.25
CA ILE A 143 -1.93 -11.21 -1.02
C ILE A 143 -0.50 -11.12 -1.56
N LEU A 144 0.33 -12.15 -1.33
CA LEU A 144 1.71 -12.19 -1.80
C LEU A 144 1.80 -12.30 -3.33
N LEU A 145 0.92 -13.07 -3.98
CA LEU A 145 0.82 -13.10 -5.43
C LEU A 145 0.45 -11.73 -6.01
N GLY A 146 -0.40 -10.99 -5.32
CA GLY A 146 -0.80 -9.63 -5.68
C GLY A 146 0.13 -8.52 -5.16
N ASN A 147 1.16 -8.82 -4.40
CA ASN A 147 1.98 -7.84 -3.68
C ASN A 147 2.68 -6.82 -4.59
N VAL A 148 3.07 -7.20 -5.80
CA VAL A 148 3.61 -6.27 -6.79
C VAL A 148 2.59 -5.17 -7.13
N ILE A 149 1.30 -5.54 -7.23
CA ILE A 149 0.19 -4.60 -7.48
C ILE A 149 0.05 -3.65 -6.30
N THR A 150 0.09 -4.19 -5.08
CA THR A 150 0.03 -3.39 -3.83
C THR A 150 1.17 -2.39 -3.76
N HIS A 151 2.41 -2.81 -3.99
CA HIS A 151 3.57 -1.91 -3.97
C HIS A 151 3.50 -0.83 -5.04
N MET A 152 3.09 -1.19 -6.27
CA MET A 152 2.87 -0.23 -7.36
C MET A 152 1.80 0.80 -6.99
N TYR A 153 0.65 0.31 -6.50
CA TYR A 153 -0.46 1.16 -6.08
C TYR A 153 -0.04 2.16 -5.00
N LEU A 154 0.66 1.69 -3.95
CA LEU A 154 1.14 2.55 -2.86
C LEU A 154 2.19 3.55 -3.35
N GLY A 155 3.14 3.11 -4.16
CA GLY A 155 4.20 3.95 -4.70
C GLY A 155 3.67 5.06 -5.62
N LEU A 156 2.80 4.72 -6.56
CA LEU A 156 2.18 5.70 -7.46
C LEU A 156 1.23 6.65 -6.71
N ASN A 157 0.51 6.16 -5.68
CA ASN A 157 -0.33 7.00 -4.82
C ASN A 157 0.51 8.06 -4.08
N ALA A 158 1.68 7.69 -3.54
CA ALA A 158 2.60 8.62 -2.92
C ALA A 158 3.12 9.68 -3.92
N LEU A 159 3.43 9.27 -5.16
CA LEU A 159 3.87 10.18 -6.23
C LEU A 159 2.76 11.12 -6.70
N LEU A 160 1.48 10.68 -6.73
CA LEU A 160 0.35 11.58 -7.02
C LEU A 160 0.28 12.72 -6.01
N ARG A 161 0.46 12.44 -4.72
CA ARG A 161 0.51 13.48 -3.68
C ARG A 161 1.69 14.43 -3.90
N ALA A 162 2.87 13.88 -4.15
CA ALA A 162 4.10 14.65 -4.35
C ALA A 162 4.08 15.53 -5.61
N SER A 163 3.36 15.09 -6.64
CA SER A 163 3.21 15.82 -7.91
C SER A 163 2.12 16.89 -7.91
N GLY A 164 1.55 17.23 -6.74
CA GLY A 164 0.53 18.27 -6.62
C GLY A 164 -0.91 17.79 -6.83
N HIS A 165 -1.16 16.47 -6.83
CA HIS A 165 -2.48 15.89 -7.05
C HIS A 165 -3.02 15.11 -5.83
N PRO A 166 -3.10 15.71 -4.62
CA PRO A 166 -3.55 15.00 -3.42
C PRO A 166 -5.00 14.52 -3.55
N GLN A 167 -5.85 15.23 -4.28
CA GLN A 167 -7.23 14.81 -4.56
C GLN A 167 -7.28 13.54 -5.42
N LYS A 168 -6.42 13.42 -6.44
CA LYS A 168 -6.35 12.20 -7.26
C LYS A 168 -5.87 11.01 -6.41
N ALA A 169 -4.91 11.22 -5.52
CA ALA A 169 -4.46 10.19 -4.60
C ALA A 169 -5.58 9.74 -3.65
N MET A 170 -6.34 10.68 -3.09
CA MET A 170 -7.52 10.39 -2.27
C MET A 170 -8.57 9.60 -3.05
N ILE A 171 -8.92 10.03 -4.27
CA ILE A 171 -9.89 9.33 -5.12
C ILE A 171 -9.44 7.89 -5.39
N ALA A 172 -8.16 7.65 -5.69
CA ALA A 172 -7.64 6.30 -5.87
C ALA A 172 -7.86 5.45 -4.61
N THR A 173 -7.58 5.98 -3.42
CA THR A 173 -7.78 5.28 -2.16
C THR A 173 -9.26 5.00 -1.89
N ILE A 174 -10.13 6.00 -2.05
CA ILE A 174 -11.59 5.83 -1.84
C ILE A 174 -12.15 4.82 -2.83
N THR A 175 -11.74 4.86 -4.09
CA THR A 175 -12.15 3.89 -5.11
C THR A 175 -11.77 2.46 -4.70
N THR A 176 -10.56 2.25 -4.20
CA THR A 176 -10.12 0.94 -3.68
C THR A 176 -11.02 0.48 -2.53
N VAL A 177 -11.29 1.36 -1.56
CA VAL A 177 -12.15 1.05 -0.41
C VAL A 177 -13.56 0.67 -0.85
N ILE A 178 -14.19 1.49 -1.71
CA ILE A 178 -15.57 1.24 -2.16
C ILE A 178 -15.65 -0.08 -2.95
N ILE A 179 -14.75 -0.30 -3.89
CA ILE A 179 -14.76 -1.52 -4.71
C ILE A 179 -14.55 -2.76 -3.83
N ASN A 180 -13.60 -2.72 -2.93
CA ASN A 180 -13.35 -3.83 -2.03
C ASN A 180 -14.57 -4.11 -1.13
N THR A 181 -15.16 -3.08 -0.47
CA THR A 181 -16.37 -3.23 0.36
C THR A 181 -17.56 -3.84 -0.41
N ILE A 182 -17.64 -3.62 -1.72
CA ILE A 182 -18.66 -4.24 -2.58
C ILE A 182 -18.28 -5.68 -2.93
N LEU A 183 -17.01 -5.94 -3.23
CA LEU A 183 -16.56 -7.26 -3.66
C LEU A 183 -16.46 -8.27 -2.51
N ASP A 184 -16.13 -7.83 -1.29
CA ASP A 184 -16.01 -8.70 -0.11
C ASP A 184 -17.26 -9.54 0.11
N PRO A 185 -18.49 -8.98 0.27
CA PRO A 185 -19.68 -9.78 0.46
C PRO A 185 -20.00 -10.68 -0.74
N ILE A 186 -19.66 -10.27 -1.95
CA ILE A 186 -19.88 -11.08 -3.15
C ILE A 186 -19.00 -12.33 -3.12
N PHE A 187 -17.70 -12.18 -2.81
CA PHE A 187 -16.78 -13.31 -2.82
C PHE A 187 -16.89 -14.17 -1.57
N ILE A 188 -17.15 -13.57 -0.42
CA ILE A 188 -17.27 -14.31 0.84
C ILE A 188 -18.60 -15.06 0.91
N TYR A 189 -19.73 -14.39 0.68
CA TYR A 189 -21.07 -14.96 0.90
C TYR A 189 -21.69 -15.57 -0.36
N LEU A 190 -21.58 -14.91 -1.52
CA LEU A 190 -22.24 -15.40 -2.74
C LEU A 190 -21.44 -16.51 -3.41
N PHE A 191 -20.12 -16.35 -3.52
CA PHE A 191 -19.24 -17.38 -4.12
C PHE A 191 -18.69 -18.37 -3.10
N HIS A 192 -18.90 -18.15 -1.81
CA HIS A 192 -18.43 -19.02 -0.73
C HIS A 192 -16.91 -19.27 -0.73
N TRP A 193 -16.12 -18.25 -1.16
CA TRP A 193 -14.64 -18.35 -1.20
C TRP A 193 -14.00 -18.05 0.16
N GLY A 194 -14.80 -17.71 1.18
CA GLY A 194 -14.30 -17.47 2.53
C GLY A 194 -13.21 -16.40 2.58
N ILE A 195 -12.15 -16.66 3.36
CA ILE A 195 -11.04 -15.71 3.55
C ILE A 195 -10.23 -15.46 2.26
N GLN A 196 -10.19 -16.43 1.35
CA GLN A 196 -9.58 -16.24 0.03
C GLN A 196 -10.33 -15.21 -0.79
N GLY A 197 -11.66 -15.16 -0.66
CA GLY A 197 -12.52 -14.18 -1.30
C GLY A 197 -12.16 -12.74 -0.91
N ALA A 198 -11.94 -12.48 0.38
CA ALA A 198 -11.50 -11.19 0.89
C ALA A 198 -10.13 -10.77 0.31
N ALA A 199 -9.17 -11.70 0.27
CA ALA A 199 -7.86 -11.44 -0.33
C ALA A 199 -7.95 -11.09 -1.83
N ILE A 200 -8.79 -11.81 -2.58
CA ILE A 200 -9.02 -11.56 -4.01
C ILE A 200 -9.69 -10.20 -4.21
N ALA A 201 -10.70 -9.87 -3.39
CA ALA A 201 -11.39 -8.57 -3.45
C ALA A 201 -10.41 -7.42 -3.25
N THR A 202 -9.51 -7.54 -2.28
CA THR A 202 -8.46 -6.56 -2.00
C THR A 202 -7.55 -6.34 -3.22
N ILE A 203 -7.04 -7.41 -3.81
CA ILE A 203 -6.14 -7.30 -4.97
C ILE A 203 -6.87 -6.73 -6.19
N LEU A 204 -8.11 -7.17 -6.46
CA LEU A 204 -8.90 -6.65 -7.59
C LEU A 204 -9.21 -5.15 -7.43
N ALA A 205 -9.57 -4.71 -6.22
CA ALA A 205 -9.80 -3.30 -5.94
C ALA A 205 -8.53 -2.46 -6.19
N GLN A 206 -7.38 -2.97 -5.77
CA GLN A 206 -6.09 -2.32 -6.01
C GLN A 206 -5.70 -2.32 -7.50
N ILE A 207 -5.98 -3.38 -8.27
CA ILE A 207 -5.76 -3.42 -9.73
C ILE A 207 -6.54 -2.30 -10.41
N ILE A 208 -7.82 -2.15 -10.09
CA ILE A 208 -8.67 -1.12 -10.71
C ILE A 208 -8.13 0.29 -10.40
N ALA A 209 -7.78 0.55 -9.14
CA ALA A 209 -7.18 1.82 -8.75
C ALA A 209 -5.80 2.04 -9.42
N LEU A 210 -4.98 0.99 -9.52
CA LEU A 210 -3.68 1.04 -10.17
C LEU A 210 -3.79 1.36 -11.66
N VAL A 211 -4.73 0.73 -12.37
CA VAL A 211 -5.00 1.03 -13.79
C VAL A 211 -5.37 2.51 -13.97
N TRP A 212 -6.20 3.04 -13.07
CA TRP A 212 -6.56 4.45 -13.09
C TRP A 212 -5.35 5.37 -12.80
N GLN A 213 -4.48 5.00 -11.84
CA GLN A 213 -3.23 5.73 -11.56
C GLN A 213 -2.30 5.72 -12.78
N PHE A 214 -2.09 4.56 -13.42
CA PHE A 214 -1.31 4.47 -14.66
C PHE A 214 -1.88 5.35 -15.77
N LYS A 215 -3.21 5.35 -15.96
CA LYS A 215 -3.87 6.22 -16.94
C LYS A 215 -3.61 7.70 -16.64
N THR A 216 -3.59 8.08 -15.36
CA THR A 216 -3.28 9.44 -14.93
C THR A 216 -1.83 9.81 -15.28
N PHE A 217 -0.86 8.93 -14.99
CA PHE A 217 0.54 9.16 -15.34
C PHE A 217 0.88 8.95 -16.82
N THR A 218 -0.02 8.42 -17.63
CA THR A 218 0.17 8.33 -19.09
C THR A 218 -0.23 9.64 -19.81
N ASN A 219 -0.91 10.54 -19.13
CA ASN A 219 -1.31 11.82 -19.69
C ASN A 219 -0.10 12.74 -19.87
N LYS A 220 0.28 13.02 -21.11
CA LYS A 220 1.43 13.88 -21.48
C LYS A 220 1.28 15.34 -21.04
N ASN A 221 0.07 15.77 -20.67
CA ASN A 221 -0.17 17.12 -20.16
C ASN A 221 0.22 17.28 -18.69
N GLU A 222 0.51 16.17 -18.00
CA GLU A 222 0.98 16.21 -16.62
C GLU A 222 2.50 16.41 -16.56
N LEU A 223 2.98 17.10 -15.52
CA LEU A 223 4.42 17.34 -15.32
C LEU A 223 5.21 16.04 -15.20
N LEU A 224 4.64 15.06 -14.49
CA LEU A 224 5.19 13.73 -14.37
C LEU A 224 4.33 12.79 -15.21
N HIS A 225 4.93 12.20 -16.25
CA HIS A 225 4.24 11.22 -17.09
C HIS A 225 5.17 10.07 -17.49
N LEU A 226 4.59 8.91 -17.69
CA LEU A 226 5.31 7.71 -18.09
C LEU A 226 5.68 7.79 -19.58
N HIS A 227 6.97 7.57 -19.88
CA HIS A 227 7.46 7.47 -21.24
C HIS A 227 8.62 6.47 -21.33
N ARG A 228 8.95 6.03 -22.54
CA ARG A 228 10.05 5.10 -22.76
C ARG A 228 11.38 5.75 -22.33
N GLY A 229 12.22 4.99 -21.63
CA GLY A 229 13.57 5.42 -21.22
C GLY A 229 13.71 5.83 -19.75
N ILE A 230 12.62 6.07 -18.99
CA ILE A 230 12.70 6.44 -17.57
C ILE A 230 12.85 5.23 -16.63
N TYR A 231 12.59 4.02 -17.11
CA TYR A 231 12.60 2.80 -16.30
C TYR A 231 13.99 2.29 -15.93
N LYS A 232 15.04 2.84 -16.58
CA LYS A 232 16.43 2.47 -16.25
C LYS A 232 16.78 2.95 -14.84
N LEU A 233 17.14 2.03 -13.97
CA LEU A 233 17.56 2.35 -12.63
C LEU A 233 18.83 3.23 -12.64
N ARG A 234 18.74 4.34 -11.91
CA ARG A 234 19.86 5.26 -11.70
C ARG A 234 20.35 5.12 -10.27
N GLY A 235 21.59 4.66 -10.06
CA GLY A 235 22.13 4.37 -8.73
C GLY A 235 21.99 5.53 -7.74
N THR A 236 22.18 6.78 -8.18
CA THR A 236 22.01 7.97 -7.32
C THR A 236 20.55 8.14 -6.88
N ILE A 237 19.58 7.94 -7.79
CA ILE A 237 18.14 8.04 -7.46
C ILE A 237 17.77 6.92 -6.49
N VAL A 238 18.19 5.69 -6.78
CA VAL A 238 17.92 4.53 -5.91
C VAL A 238 18.49 4.75 -4.52
N LYS A 239 19.77 5.14 -4.41
CA LYS A 239 20.43 5.41 -3.13
C LYS A 239 19.68 6.48 -2.31
N ASN A 240 19.34 7.59 -2.93
CA ASN A 240 18.64 8.69 -2.26
C ASN A 240 17.20 8.30 -1.86
N THR A 241 16.49 7.58 -2.73
CA THR A 241 15.14 7.06 -2.42
C THR A 241 15.18 6.14 -1.21
N ILE A 242 16.11 5.18 -1.17
CA ILE A 242 16.26 4.26 -0.04
C ILE A 242 16.68 5.01 1.22
N ALA A 243 17.64 5.92 1.14
CA ALA A 243 18.11 6.68 2.29
C ALA A 243 17.00 7.49 2.96
N ILE A 244 16.14 8.17 2.16
CA ILE A 244 15.01 8.94 2.68
C ILE A 244 13.92 8.00 3.19
N GLY A 245 13.62 6.93 2.46
CA GLY A 245 12.58 5.97 2.80
C GLY A 245 12.92 5.06 3.99
N MET A 246 14.19 5.04 4.44
CA MET A 246 14.61 4.21 5.56
C MET A 246 13.90 4.58 6.87
N SER A 247 13.60 5.86 7.09
CA SER A 247 12.90 6.31 8.30
C SER A 247 11.49 5.71 8.43
N PRO A 248 10.57 5.87 7.46
CA PRO A 248 9.25 5.23 7.53
C PRO A 248 9.33 3.69 7.47
N PHE A 249 10.33 3.13 6.80
CA PHE A 249 10.58 1.69 6.81
C PHE A 249 10.83 1.18 8.23
N LEU A 250 11.75 1.79 8.96
CA LEU A 250 12.07 1.41 10.33
C LEU A 250 10.89 1.61 11.29
N MET A 251 10.08 2.65 11.09
CA MET A 251 8.85 2.86 11.88
C MET A 251 7.85 1.71 11.68
N ASN A 252 7.59 1.30 10.44
CA ASN A 252 6.70 0.18 10.14
C ASN A 252 7.28 -1.15 10.63
N LEU A 253 8.60 -1.33 10.55
CA LEU A 253 9.29 -2.51 11.07
C LEU A 253 9.14 -2.59 12.60
N ALA A 254 9.28 -1.49 13.32
CA ALA A 254 9.05 -1.44 14.76
C ALA A 254 7.60 -1.79 15.11
N ALA A 255 6.62 -1.26 14.36
CA ALA A 255 5.21 -1.62 14.52
C ALA A 255 4.96 -3.13 14.30
N CYS A 256 5.64 -3.73 13.32
CA CYS A 256 5.60 -5.18 13.09
C CYS A 256 6.03 -5.97 14.33
N PHE A 257 7.16 -5.61 14.95
CA PHE A 257 7.62 -6.27 16.17
C PHE A 257 6.63 -6.12 17.32
N ILE A 258 6.04 -4.94 17.50
CA ILE A 258 5.04 -4.69 18.54
C ILE A 258 3.85 -5.65 18.37
N VAL A 259 3.31 -5.78 17.15
CA VAL A 259 2.18 -6.67 16.87
C VAL A 259 2.57 -8.14 17.13
N ILE A 260 3.78 -8.58 16.76
CA ILE A 260 4.25 -9.94 17.04
C ILE A 260 4.27 -10.21 18.56
N PHE A 261 4.80 -9.27 19.36
CA PHE A 261 4.83 -9.43 20.81
C PHE A 261 3.44 -9.47 21.42
N ILE A 262 2.52 -8.63 20.93
CA ILE A 262 1.12 -8.63 21.38
C ILE A 262 0.46 -9.96 21.04
N ASN A 263 0.56 -10.43 19.81
CA ASN A 263 -0.03 -11.70 19.38
C ASN A 263 0.48 -12.89 20.20
N LYS A 264 1.80 -12.92 20.48
CA LYS A 264 2.38 -13.98 21.33
C LYS A 264 1.87 -13.91 22.77
N GLY A 265 1.78 -12.70 23.33
CA GLY A 265 1.25 -12.52 24.68
C GLY A 265 -0.22 -12.90 24.79
N LEU A 266 -1.06 -12.50 23.84
CA LEU A 266 -2.48 -12.86 23.81
C LEU A 266 -2.68 -14.37 23.74
N LYS A 267 -1.90 -15.06 22.92
CA LYS A 267 -1.96 -16.51 22.78
C LYS A 267 -1.69 -17.26 24.10
N GLU A 268 -0.84 -16.71 24.99
CA GLU A 268 -0.57 -17.30 26.30
C GLU A 268 -1.77 -17.16 27.27
N TYR A 269 -2.66 -16.16 27.06
CA TYR A 269 -3.79 -15.91 27.96
C TYR A 269 -5.08 -16.59 27.50
N ASP A 270 -5.41 -16.61 26.23
CA ASP A 270 -6.74 -17.03 25.72
C ASP A 270 -6.65 -17.99 24.51
N GLY A 271 -5.48 -18.50 24.20
CA GLY A 271 -5.26 -19.41 23.07
C GLY A 271 -5.52 -18.77 21.72
N ASP A 272 -6.21 -19.50 20.83
CA ASP A 272 -6.41 -19.09 19.43
C ASP A 272 -7.58 -18.13 19.20
N LEU A 273 -8.36 -17.79 20.24
CA LEU A 273 -9.50 -16.89 20.16
C LEU A 273 -9.20 -15.46 20.67
N ALA A 274 -7.99 -15.22 21.16
CA ALA A 274 -7.55 -13.93 21.72
C ALA A 274 -7.23 -12.85 20.69
#